data_c94870ab0cac9f9861c2f4efb31f2467
#
_entry.id   c94870ab0cac9f9861c2f4efb31f2467
#
_cell.length_a   1.000
_cell.length_b   1.000
_cell.length_c   1.000
_cell.angle_alpha   90.00
_cell.angle_beta   90.00
_cell.angle_gamma   90.00
#
_symmetry.space_group_name_H-M   'P 1'
#
loop_
_entity.id
_entity.type
_entity.pdbx_description
1 polymer ?
#
loop_
_entity_poly.entity_id
_entity_poly.type
_entity_poly.pdbx_seq_one_letter_code
_entity_poly.pdbx_strand_id
1 'polypeptide(L)'
;MAVATKKEIVEKVRQIVSEQLGVDDAEVTPSASFVDDLGADSLDQVELVMALEEAFHMEVGDEDLEKILTVQSAIDYVEKHARGK
;
A
#
# COMPACT_ATOMS: atom_id res chain seq x y z
N MET A 1 -21.49 8.48 -5.02
CA MET A 1 -20.48 7.54 -5.52
C MET A 1 -20.08 6.54 -4.47
N ALA A 2 -20.05 5.30 -4.81
CA ALA A 2 -19.70 4.29 -3.84
C ALA A 2 -18.20 4.31 -3.55
N VAL A 3 -17.86 3.92 -2.32
CA VAL A 3 -16.46 3.72 -1.99
C VAL A 3 -15.95 2.48 -2.73
N ALA A 4 -14.63 2.39 -2.86
CA ALA A 4 -14.02 1.25 -3.50
C ALA A 4 -14.33 -0.03 -2.70
N THR A 5 -14.56 -1.13 -3.41
CA THR A 5 -14.74 -2.41 -2.76
C THR A 5 -13.40 -2.91 -2.25
N LYS A 6 -13.43 -3.90 -1.36
CA LYS A 6 -12.18 -4.47 -0.87
C LYS A 6 -11.34 -5.03 -2.01
N LYS A 7 -11.99 -5.69 -2.97
CA LYS A 7 -11.26 -6.23 -4.11
C LYS A 7 -10.54 -5.15 -4.89
N GLU A 8 -11.23 -4.03 -5.13
CA GLU A 8 -10.62 -2.91 -5.84
C GLU A 8 -9.45 -2.33 -5.07
N ILE A 9 -9.59 -2.24 -3.75
CA ILE A 9 -8.51 -1.73 -2.91
C ILE A 9 -7.30 -2.66 -3.00
N VAL A 10 -7.53 -3.97 -2.88
CA VAL A 10 -6.44 -4.94 -2.94
C VAL A 10 -5.71 -4.85 -4.28
N GLU A 11 -6.46 -4.80 -5.37
CA GLU A 11 -5.85 -4.73 -6.70
C GLU A 11 -5.08 -3.44 -6.89
N LYS A 12 -5.63 -2.34 -6.41
CA LYS A 12 -4.95 -1.04 -6.55
C LYS A 12 -3.69 -1.00 -5.72
N VAL A 13 -3.75 -1.48 -4.49
CA VAL A 13 -2.56 -1.53 -3.63
C VAL A 13 -1.48 -2.38 -4.28
N ARG A 14 -1.85 -3.56 -4.78
CA ARG A 14 -0.88 -4.44 -5.42
C ARG A 14 -0.24 -3.77 -6.63
N GLN A 15 -1.04 -3.09 -7.43
CA GLN A 15 -0.52 -2.40 -8.61
C GLN A 15 0.47 -1.32 -8.21
N ILE A 16 0.12 -0.53 -7.21
CA ILE A 16 0.99 0.56 -6.76
C ILE A 16 2.30 0.00 -6.20
N VAL A 17 2.21 -1.06 -5.39
CA VAL A 17 3.40 -1.69 -4.84
C VAL A 17 4.30 -2.21 -5.96
N SER A 18 3.71 -2.89 -6.93
CA SER A 18 4.45 -3.44 -8.05
C SER A 18 5.20 -2.33 -8.80
N GLU A 19 4.52 -1.22 -9.06
CA GLU A 19 5.12 -0.12 -9.81
C GLU A 19 6.19 0.60 -9.01
N GLN A 20 5.94 0.83 -7.73
CA GLN A 20 6.89 1.58 -6.91
C GLN A 20 8.15 0.79 -6.59
N LEU A 21 8.01 -0.50 -6.39
CA LEU A 21 9.16 -1.34 -6.01
C LEU A 21 9.75 -2.10 -7.18
N GLY A 22 9.11 -2.06 -8.35
CA GLY A 22 9.62 -2.72 -9.54
C GLY A 22 9.59 -4.24 -9.43
N VAL A 23 8.54 -4.78 -8.81
CA VAL A 23 8.40 -6.23 -8.65
C VAL A 23 7.15 -6.70 -9.40
N ASP A 24 7.08 -7.99 -9.66
CA ASP A 24 5.92 -8.57 -10.35
C ASP A 24 4.72 -8.61 -9.42
N ASP A 25 3.52 -8.48 -10.01
CA ASP A 25 2.29 -8.61 -9.24
C ASP A 25 2.23 -9.90 -8.46
N ALA A 26 2.76 -10.98 -9.02
CA ALA A 26 2.74 -12.28 -8.37
C ALA A 26 3.54 -12.30 -7.07
N GLU A 27 4.50 -11.40 -6.94
CA GLU A 27 5.30 -11.31 -5.72
C GLU A 27 4.60 -10.51 -4.63
N VAL A 28 3.60 -9.72 -4.99
CA VAL A 28 2.91 -8.85 -4.05
C VAL A 28 1.76 -9.62 -3.41
N THR A 29 2.11 -10.51 -2.48
CA THR A 29 1.12 -11.29 -1.76
C THR A 29 0.77 -10.59 -0.45
N PRO A 30 -0.37 -10.90 0.16
CA PRO A 30 -0.75 -10.23 1.41
C PRO A 30 0.27 -10.37 2.53
N SER A 31 0.97 -11.49 2.59
CA SER A 31 1.95 -11.70 3.65
C SER A 31 3.34 -11.16 3.32
N ALA A 32 3.54 -10.63 2.13
CA ALA A 32 4.85 -10.13 1.73
C ALA A 32 5.25 -8.92 2.56
N SER A 33 6.47 -8.94 3.07
CA SER A 33 7.05 -7.79 3.76
C SER A 33 7.70 -6.89 2.72
N PHE A 34 7.47 -5.59 2.83
CA PHE A 34 8.06 -4.66 1.87
C PHE A 34 9.58 -4.72 1.88
N VAL A 35 10.16 -4.81 3.06
CA VAL A 35 11.62 -4.84 3.19
C VAL A 35 12.17 -6.24 2.95
N ASP A 36 11.63 -7.22 3.65
CA ASP A 36 12.21 -8.56 3.64
C ASP A 36 11.94 -9.32 2.36
N ASP A 37 10.73 -9.17 1.83
CA ASP A 37 10.32 -9.97 0.67
C ASP A 37 10.42 -9.19 -0.64
N LEU A 38 10.17 -7.89 -0.60
CA LEU A 38 10.13 -7.08 -1.82
C LEU A 38 11.33 -6.15 -1.96
N GLY A 39 12.22 -6.15 -0.98
CA GLY A 39 13.48 -5.45 -1.11
C GLY A 39 13.40 -3.92 -0.99
N ALA A 40 12.35 -3.41 -0.39
CA ALA A 40 12.20 -1.97 -0.24
C ALA A 40 13.12 -1.44 0.86
N ASP A 41 13.74 -0.29 0.60
CA ASP A 41 14.47 0.39 1.66
C ASP A 41 13.58 1.51 2.23
N SER A 42 14.13 2.32 3.13
CA SER A 42 13.34 3.35 3.80
C SER A 42 12.74 4.35 2.83
N LEU A 43 13.53 4.75 1.84
CA LEU A 43 13.05 5.71 0.84
C LEU A 43 11.95 5.10 0.00
N ASP A 44 12.12 3.85 -0.38
CA ASP A 44 11.08 3.14 -1.16
C ASP A 44 9.77 3.10 -0.39
N GLN A 45 9.84 2.84 0.93
CA GLN A 45 8.63 2.79 1.74
C GLN A 45 7.93 4.13 1.80
N VAL A 46 8.70 5.21 1.95
CA VAL A 46 8.12 6.56 1.99
C VAL A 46 7.43 6.87 0.67
N GLU A 47 8.11 6.57 -0.44
CA GLU A 47 7.53 6.85 -1.75
C GLU A 47 6.29 6.00 -2.01
N LEU A 48 6.32 4.75 -1.56
CA LEU A 48 5.16 3.87 -1.70
C LEU A 48 3.97 4.43 -0.93
N VAL A 49 4.19 4.84 0.30
CA VAL A 49 3.10 5.37 1.12
C VAL A 49 2.56 6.66 0.51
N MET A 50 3.44 7.51 -0.02
CA MET A 50 2.98 8.73 -0.68
C MET A 50 2.10 8.41 -1.88
N ALA A 51 2.46 7.39 -2.64
CA ALA A 51 1.65 6.98 -3.78
C ALA A 51 0.28 6.48 -3.32
N LEU A 52 0.25 5.75 -2.21
CA LEU A 52 -1.02 5.28 -1.66
C LEU A 52 -1.88 6.45 -1.17
N GLU A 53 -1.24 7.43 -0.55
CA GLU A 53 -1.98 8.61 -0.09
C GLU A 53 -2.66 9.32 -1.25
N GLU A 54 -1.96 9.48 -2.34
CA GLU A 54 -2.52 10.16 -3.50
C GLU A 54 -3.60 9.33 -4.17
N ALA A 55 -3.38 8.04 -4.28
CA ALA A 55 -4.31 7.17 -4.99
C ALA A 55 -5.64 7.03 -4.24
N PHE A 56 -5.58 7.04 -2.92
CA PHE A 56 -6.77 6.80 -2.10
C PHE A 56 -7.24 8.03 -1.34
N HIS A 57 -6.65 9.19 -1.61
CA HIS A 57 -7.06 10.46 -0.98
C HIS A 57 -7.06 10.35 0.54
N MET A 58 -5.95 9.88 1.09
CA MET A 58 -5.81 9.70 2.54
C MET A 58 -4.47 10.25 2.98
N GLU A 59 -4.28 10.36 4.28
CA GLU A 59 -3.02 10.77 4.87
C GLU A 59 -2.52 9.70 5.81
N VAL A 60 -1.21 9.48 5.80
CA VAL A 60 -0.58 8.50 6.69
C VAL A 60 0.40 9.26 7.57
N GLY A 61 0.15 9.26 8.88
CA GLY A 61 1.05 9.90 9.81
C GLY A 61 2.35 9.11 9.95
N ASP A 62 3.37 9.79 10.47
CA ASP A 62 4.68 9.15 10.65
C ASP A 62 4.60 7.90 11.51
N GLU A 63 3.75 7.95 12.54
CA GLU A 63 3.60 6.80 13.43
C GLU A 63 3.00 5.60 12.70
N ASP A 64 2.05 5.87 11.83
CA ASP A 64 1.39 4.80 11.07
C ASP A 64 2.29 4.26 9.99
N LEU A 65 3.15 5.11 9.43
CA LEU A 65 4.11 4.68 8.41
C LEU A 65 4.95 3.52 8.93
N GLU A 66 5.36 3.57 10.18
CA GLU A 66 6.19 2.53 10.76
C GLU A 66 5.43 1.22 10.94
N LYS A 67 4.11 1.27 10.93
CA LYS A 67 3.29 0.07 11.10
C LYS A 67 2.91 -0.59 9.80
N ILE A 68 3.12 0.08 8.68
CA ILE A 68 2.77 -0.46 7.38
C ILE A 68 3.98 -1.23 6.85
N LEU A 69 4.11 -2.47 7.30
CA LEU A 69 5.29 -3.29 7.01
C LEU A 69 5.06 -4.38 5.98
N THR A 70 3.79 -4.75 5.77
CA THR A 70 3.45 -5.80 4.81
C THR A 70 2.36 -5.30 3.88
N VAL A 71 2.16 -6.04 2.80
CA VAL A 71 1.09 -5.71 1.85
C VAL A 71 -0.25 -5.72 2.57
N GLN A 72 -0.48 -6.71 3.45
CA GLN A 72 -1.74 -6.78 4.19
C GLN A 72 -1.93 -5.56 5.09
N SER A 73 -0.85 -5.12 5.75
CA SER A 73 -0.93 -3.92 6.59
C SER A 73 -1.37 -2.71 5.77
N ALA A 74 -0.83 -2.58 4.56
CA ALA A 74 -1.18 -1.47 3.68
C ALA A 74 -2.65 -1.55 3.27
N ILE A 75 -3.10 -2.76 2.92
CA ILE A 75 -4.49 -2.95 2.52
C ILE A 75 -5.42 -2.60 3.67
N ASP A 76 -5.10 -3.08 4.87
CA ASP A 76 -5.92 -2.82 6.05
C ASP A 76 -5.98 -1.32 6.33
N TYR A 77 -4.84 -0.63 6.22
CA TYR A 77 -4.80 0.80 6.48
C TYR A 77 -5.67 1.54 5.47
N VAL A 78 -5.57 1.18 4.19
CA VAL A 78 -6.35 1.83 3.15
C VAL A 78 -7.83 1.61 3.39
N GLU A 79 -8.24 0.38 3.73
CA GLU A 79 -9.64 0.10 3.99
C GLU A 79 -10.19 0.99 5.10
N LYS A 80 -9.36 1.25 6.09
CA LYS A 80 -9.79 1.98 7.27
C LYS A 80 -9.83 3.49 7.04
N HIS A 81 -8.93 4.00 6.21
CA HIS A 81 -8.69 5.44 6.12
C HIS A 81 -9.01 6.05 4.76
N ALA A 82 -9.16 5.26 3.71
CA ALA A 82 -9.40 5.79 2.38
C ALA A 82 -10.72 6.57 2.32
N ARG A 83 -10.69 7.65 1.57
CA ARG A 83 -11.86 8.50 1.42
C ARG A 83 -12.61 8.11 0.15
N GLY A 84 -13.09 7.15 -0.12
CA GLY A 84 -13.78 6.61 -1.27
C GLY A 84 -14.48 7.57 -2.24
N LYS A 85 -13.98 8.75 -2.35
CA LYS A 85 -14.65 9.72 -3.24
C LYS A 85 -13.72 10.23 -4.29
#